data_a28a85eddc83af23481d6809c2ccf53f
#
_entry.id   a28a85eddc83af23481d6809c2ccf53f
#
_cell.length_a   1.000
_cell.length_b   1.000
_cell.length_c   1.000
_cell.angle_alpha   90.00
_cell.angle_beta   90.00
_cell.angle_gamma   90.00
#
_symmetry.space_group_name_H-M   'P 1'
#
loop_
_entity.id
_entity.type
_entity.pdbx_description
1 polymer ?
#
loop_
_entity_poly.entity_id
_entity_poly.type
_entity_poly.pdbx_seq_one_letter_code
_entity_poly.pdbx_strand_id
1 'polypeptide(L)'
;MMAATHDGHRKRMRERFIISGLEGFSEHEVLELILFYGRARGNVNDTAHALMDVFGSLPRVLEASPEQLMLIDGIGEESATLLSLILPLFRRYSDEVNQVRSKLESRQVTLDYCRTMMAGYRREQFYVICLTADGSIICNRKVTEGTLSAVTAYPRLVLEAALNSNAHSVVLCHNHPGGVALPSEDDVCTTRYLQQLMEGVGIIVLDHVIVAGNQTYSMAQHGELLHPSEIMRAMVAAAEKPLRK
;
A
#
# COMPACT_ATOMS: atom_id res chain seq x y z
N MET A 1 -17.73 5.39 43.67
CA MET A 1 -18.98 5.27 42.85
C MET A 1 -18.81 5.47 41.36
N MET A 2 -17.65 5.89 40.85
CA MET A 2 -17.40 6.09 39.39
C MET A 2 -17.02 4.81 38.59
N ALA A 3 -16.55 3.74 39.22
CA ALA A 3 -16.14 2.51 38.49
C ALA A 3 -17.29 1.73 37.82
N ALA A 4 -18.51 1.79 38.37
CA ALA A 4 -19.65 1.04 37.85
C ALA A 4 -20.24 1.60 36.53
N THR A 5 -20.02 2.90 36.25
CA THR A 5 -20.50 3.54 34.99
C THR A 5 -19.66 3.20 33.78
N HIS A 6 -18.34 3.00 33.94
CA HIS A 6 -17.43 2.69 32.83
C HIS A 6 -17.53 1.25 32.36
N ASP A 7 -17.78 0.29 33.24
CA ASP A 7 -18.00 -1.13 32.89
C ASP A 7 -19.29 -1.32 32.08
N GLY A 8 -20.34 -0.60 32.40
CA GLY A 8 -21.59 -0.60 31.65
C GLY A 8 -21.44 0.01 30.25
N HIS A 9 -20.60 1.03 30.08
CA HIS A 9 -20.33 1.64 28.79
C HIS A 9 -19.56 0.69 27.87
N ARG A 10 -18.47 0.10 28.35
CA ARG A 10 -17.68 -0.89 27.59
C ARG A 10 -18.54 -2.08 27.14
N LYS A 11 -19.39 -2.55 27.98
CA LYS A 11 -20.30 -3.65 27.66
C LYS A 11 -21.28 -3.27 26.55
N ARG A 12 -21.93 -2.10 26.62
CA ARG A 12 -22.85 -1.62 25.58
C ARG A 12 -22.17 -1.42 24.25
N MET A 13 -20.98 -0.86 24.21
CA MET A 13 -20.23 -0.67 22.96
C MET A 13 -19.85 -1.99 22.29
N ARG A 14 -19.41 -2.97 23.08
CA ARG A 14 -19.13 -4.32 22.57
C ARG A 14 -20.39 -5.01 22.04
N GLU A 15 -21.50 -4.91 22.75
CA GLU A 15 -22.79 -5.45 22.31
C GLU A 15 -23.26 -4.79 21.01
N ARG A 16 -23.14 -3.47 20.88
CA ARG A 16 -23.44 -2.74 19.63
C ARG A 16 -22.57 -3.24 18.48
N PHE A 17 -21.27 -3.40 18.70
CA PHE A 17 -20.36 -3.96 17.69
C PHE A 17 -20.73 -5.38 17.26
N ILE A 18 -21.10 -6.25 18.19
CA ILE A 18 -21.51 -7.63 17.88
C ILE A 18 -22.78 -7.66 17.01
N ILE A 19 -23.71 -6.72 17.22
CA ILE A 19 -24.97 -6.65 16.48
C ILE A 19 -24.83 -6.03 15.10
N SER A 20 -24.06 -4.92 14.97
CA SER A 20 -24.04 -4.07 13.76
C SER A 20 -22.64 -3.82 13.20
N GLY A 21 -21.59 -4.48 13.71
CA GLY A 21 -20.22 -4.19 13.31
C GLY A 21 -19.85 -2.75 13.67
N LEU A 22 -19.11 -2.08 12.79
CA LEU A 22 -18.71 -0.68 12.96
C LEU A 22 -19.74 0.31 12.40
N GLU A 23 -20.89 -0.16 11.92
CA GLU A 23 -21.93 0.70 11.36
C GLU A 23 -22.45 1.67 12.43
N GLY A 24 -22.48 2.96 12.11
CA GLY A 24 -22.89 4.01 13.05
C GLY A 24 -21.90 4.34 14.16
N PHE A 25 -20.69 3.77 14.16
CA PHE A 25 -19.62 4.21 15.04
C PHE A 25 -18.92 5.44 14.45
N SER A 26 -18.69 6.46 15.27
CA SER A 26 -17.77 7.54 14.93
C SER A 26 -16.30 7.08 15.06
N GLU A 27 -15.37 7.78 14.44
CA GLU A 27 -13.95 7.40 14.46
C GLU A 27 -13.38 7.29 15.89
N HIS A 28 -13.74 8.21 16.79
CA HIS A 28 -13.30 8.13 18.18
C HIS A 28 -13.91 6.94 18.92
N GLU A 29 -15.17 6.57 18.64
CA GLU A 29 -15.80 5.38 19.22
C GLU A 29 -15.12 4.08 18.74
N VAL A 30 -14.67 4.04 17.49
CA VAL A 30 -13.86 2.91 16.97
C VAL A 30 -12.55 2.80 17.74
N LEU A 31 -11.85 3.92 17.93
CA LEU A 31 -10.61 3.96 18.75
C LEU A 31 -10.88 3.53 20.19
N GLU A 32 -11.94 4.03 20.81
CA GLU A 32 -12.34 3.66 22.16
C GLU A 32 -12.58 2.15 22.28
N LEU A 33 -13.30 1.56 21.32
CA LEU A 33 -13.55 0.12 21.27
C LEU A 33 -12.26 -0.70 21.20
N ILE A 34 -11.30 -0.27 20.37
CA ILE A 34 -9.99 -0.90 20.27
C ILE A 34 -9.21 -0.78 21.58
N LEU A 35 -9.18 0.42 22.15
CA LEU A 35 -8.48 0.70 23.40
C LEU A 35 -9.01 -0.07 24.61
N PHE A 36 -10.26 -0.53 24.59
CA PHE A 36 -10.78 -1.43 25.62
C PHE A 36 -9.98 -2.73 25.78
N TYR A 37 -9.33 -3.17 24.71
CA TYR A 37 -8.50 -4.37 24.70
C TYR A 37 -7.02 -4.09 25.01
N GLY A 38 -6.54 -2.89 24.71
CA GLY A 38 -5.19 -2.46 25.09
C GLY A 38 -5.09 -1.93 26.54
N ARG A 39 -6.21 -1.54 27.15
CA ARG A 39 -6.27 -1.01 28.52
C ARG A 39 -7.45 -1.60 29.27
N ALA A 40 -7.16 -2.54 30.17
CA ALA A 40 -8.21 -3.32 30.87
C ALA A 40 -9.09 -2.49 31.80
N ARG A 41 -8.60 -1.38 32.35
CA ARG A 41 -9.34 -0.54 33.32
C ARG A 41 -9.18 0.96 33.01
N GLY A 42 -10.14 1.76 33.48
CA GLY A 42 -10.14 3.22 33.34
C GLY A 42 -10.94 3.73 32.14
N ASN A 43 -11.07 5.05 32.07
CA ASN A 43 -11.71 5.75 30.95
C ASN A 43 -10.71 5.85 29.79
N VAL A 44 -11.11 5.39 28.61
CA VAL A 44 -10.32 5.50 27.37
C VAL A 44 -10.96 6.48 26.36
N ASN A 45 -12.13 7.05 26.70
CA ASN A 45 -12.82 8.02 25.85
C ASN A 45 -11.96 9.28 25.65
N ASP A 46 -11.41 9.82 26.73
CA ASP A 46 -10.54 11.01 26.65
C ASP A 46 -9.28 10.75 25.84
N THR A 47 -8.72 9.53 25.98
CA THR A 47 -7.57 9.08 25.18
C THR A 47 -7.92 8.96 23.69
N ALA A 48 -9.11 8.42 23.36
CA ALA A 48 -9.58 8.32 21.98
C ALA A 48 -9.78 9.70 21.35
N HIS A 49 -10.34 10.66 22.10
CA HIS A 49 -10.47 12.04 21.64
C HIS A 49 -9.09 12.69 21.46
N ALA A 50 -8.16 12.53 22.40
CA ALA A 50 -6.80 13.07 22.26
C ALA A 50 -6.05 12.53 21.03
N LEU A 51 -6.24 11.25 20.70
CA LEU A 51 -5.72 10.68 19.44
C LEU A 51 -6.32 11.36 18.22
N MET A 52 -7.63 11.58 18.20
CA MET A 52 -8.30 12.27 17.09
C MET A 52 -7.86 13.73 16.97
N ASP A 53 -7.69 14.43 18.09
CA ASP A 53 -7.26 15.83 18.11
C ASP A 53 -5.83 16.00 17.57
N VAL A 54 -4.93 15.08 17.90
CA VAL A 54 -3.51 15.13 17.45
C VAL A 54 -3.34 14.66 16.02
N PHE A 55 -3.97 13.55 15.62
CA PHE A 55 -3.76 12.94 14.32
C PHE A 55 -4.81 13.32 13.27
N GLY A 56 -5.97 13.83 13.69
CA GLY A 56 -7.01 14.38 12.85
C GLY A 56 -7.96 13.35 12.20
N SER A 57 -7.58 12.07 12.12
CA SER A 57 -8.43 11.00 11.56
C SER A 57 -7.99 9.62 12.01
N LEU A 58 -8.92 8.65 12.00
CA LEU A 58 -8.64 7.25 12.31
C LEU A 58 -7.52 6.64 11.43
N PRO A 59 -7.48 6.84 10.09
CA PRO A 59 -6.38 6.36 9.28
C PRO A 59 -5.02 6.86 9.76
N ARG A 60 -4.90 8.15 10.07
CA ARG A 60 -3.64 8.73 10.54
C ARG A 60 -3.21 8.19 11.91
N VAL A 61 -4.17 7.90 12.79
CA VAL A 61 -3.87 7.23 14.07
C VAL A 61 -3.29 5.84 13.81
N LEU A 62 -3.92 5.04 12.94
CA LEU A 62 -3.45 3.70 12.62
C LEU A 62 -2.12 3.68 11.85
N GLU A 63 -1.81 4.76 11.13
CA GLU A 63 -0.55 4.97 10.43
C GLU A 63 0.56 5.51 11.33
N ALA A 64 0.25 6.04 12.52
CA ALA A 64 1.22 6.60 13.43
C ALA A 64 2.19 5.55 13.99
N SER A 65 3.45 5.91 14.25
CA SER A 65 4.43 4.98 14.83
C SER A 65 4.10 4.68 16.30
N PRO A 66 4.49 3.51 16.84
CA PRO A 66 4.31 3.23 18.27
C PRO A 66 4.87 4.36 19.16
N GLU A 67 6.02 4.92 18.80
CA GLU A 67 6.66 6.01 19.54
C GLU A 67 5.80 7.29 19.50
N GLN A 68 5.20 7.60 18.35
CA GLN A 68 4.28 8.75 18.21
C GLN A 68 2.99 8.54 19.00
N LEU A 69 2.44 7.33 18.98
CA LEU A 69 1.25 6.98 19.74
C LEU A 69 1.48 7.08 21.24
N MET A 70 2.63 6.63 21.74
CA MET A 70 3.01 6.69 23.15
C MET A 70 3.25 8.11 23.68
N LEU A 71 3.31 9.13 22.82
CA LEU A 71 3.33 10.53 23.25
C LEU A 71 1.96 11.02 23.76
N ILE A 72 0.89 10.26 23.46
CA ILE A 72 -0.47 10.59 23.90
C ILE A 72 -0.70 10.05 25.31
N ASP A 73 -1.18 10.90 26.20
CA ASP A 73 -1.48 10.49 27.56
C ASP A 73 -2.51 9.35 27.58
N GLY A 74 -2.22 8.34 28.36
CA GLY A 74 -3.04 7.10 28.44
C GLY A 74 -2.75 6.04 27.38
N ILE A 75 -1.79 6.25 26.46
CA ILE A 75 -1.29 5.24 25.53
C ILE A 75 0.02 4.65 26.05
N GLY A 76 -0.03 3.43 26.53
CA GLY A 76 1.14 2.61 26.86
C GLY A 76 1.55 1.69 25.70
N GLU A 77 2.63 0.94 25.91
CA GLU A 77 3.20 0.01 24.91
C GLU A 77 2.16 -0.98 24.36
N GLU A 78 1.30 -1.53 25.21
CA GLU A 78 0.26 -2.50 24.83
C GLU A 78 -0.77 -1.86 23.87
N SER A 79 -1.24 -0.65 24.17
CA SER A 79 -2.21 0.08 23.34
C SER A 79 -1.57 0.54 22.02
N ALA A 80 -0.34 1.02 22.06
CA ALA A 80 0.41 1.41 20.87
C ALA A 80 0.67 0.22 19.94
N THR A 81 1.06 -0.92 20.51
CA THR A 81 1.25 -2.18 19.76
C THR A 81 -0.06 -2.64 19.11
N LEU A 82 -1.16 -2.63 19.86
CA LEU A 82 -2.47 -3.03 19.35
C LEU A 82 -2.92 -2.15 18.17
N LEU A 83 -2.84 -0.83 18.30
CA LEU A 83 -3.17 0.11 17.22
C LEU A 83 -2.28 -0.10 16.00
N SER A 84 -0.98 -0.28 16.20
CA SER A 84 -0.01 -0.49 15.12
C SER A 84 -0.14 -1.87 14.44
N LEU A 85 -0.76 -2.86 15.08
CA LEU A 85 -0.96 -4.21 14.54
C LEU A 85 -2.08 -4.24 13.47
N ILE A 86 -3.05 -3.34 13.55
CA ILE A 86 -4.27 -3.39 12.73
C ILE A 86 -3.95 -3.34 11.23
N LEU A 87 -3.15 -2.38 10.79
CA LEU A 87 -2.82 -2.25 9.36
C LEU A 87 -1.95 -3.41 8.82
N PRO A 88 -0.92 -3.89 9.51
CA PRO A 88 -0.21 -5.11 9.09
C PRO A 88 -1.09 -6.33 8.99
N LEU A 89 -2.04 -6.51 9.93
CA LEU A 89 -3.00 -7.62 9.89
C LEU A 89 -3.96 -7.50 8.72
N PHE A 90 -4.51 -6.30 8.48
CA PHE A 90 -5.37 -6.03 7.32
C PHE A 90 -4.65 -6.30 5.99
N ARG A 91 -3.38 -5.88 5.86
CA ARG A 91 -2.57 -6.18 4.67
C ARG A 91 -2.40 -7.67 4.47
N ARG A 92 -1.98 -8.39 5.51
CA ARG A 92 -1.80 -9.84 5.43
C ARG A 92 -3.08 -10.54 5.00
N TYR A 93 -4.21 -10.16 5.59
CA TYR A 93 -5.53 -10.68 5.20
C TYR A 93 -5.86 -10.35 3.74
N SER A 94 -5.64 -9.10 3.33
CA SER A 94 -5.90 -8.64 1.96
C SER A 94 -5.01 -9.36 0.95
N ASP A 95 -3.74 -9.57 1.27
CA ASP A 95 -2.80 -10.31 0.41
C ASP A 95 -3.27 -11.76 0.21
N GLU A 96 -3.67 -12.46 1.28
CA GLU A 96 -4.16 -13.83 1.21
C GLU A 96 -5.49 -13.93 0.43
N VAL A 97 -6.43 -13.01 0.67
CA VAL A 97 -7.73 -12.99 -0.04
C VAL A 97 -7.55 -12.61 -1.52
N ASN A 98 -6.68 -11.64 -1.80
CA ASN A 98 -6.45 -11.15 -3.16
C ASN A 98 -5.61 -12.11 -4.01
N GLN A 99 -4.67 -12.86 -3.42
CA GLN A 99 -3.93 -13.92 -4.15
C GLN A 99 -4.84 -14.99 -4.73
N VAL A 100 -6.01 -15.22 -4.15
CA VAL A 100 -6.88 -16.32 -4.55
C VAL A 100 -7.76 -16.01 -5.76
N ARG A 101 -8.07 -14.73 -6.11
CA ARG A 101 -9.09 -14.42 -7.14
C ARG A 101 -9.05 -13.03 -7.79
N SER A 102 -8.05 -12.21 -7.62
CA SER A 102 -8.12 -10.86 -8.19
C SER A 102 -7.66 -10.83 -9.64
N LYS A 103 -8.56 -10.43 -10.52
CA LYS A 103 -8.28 -10.11 -11.90
C LYS A 103 -8.32 -8.61 -12.09
N LEU A 104 -7.28 -8.04 -12.66
CA LEU A 104 -7.21 -6.61 -12.95
C LEU A 104 -7.92 -6.30 -14.29
N GLU A 105 -9.25 -6.44 -14.26
CA GLU A 105 -10.10 -6.35 -15.48
C GLU A 105 -10.23 -4.94 -16.04
N SER A 106 -9.97 -3.93 -15.22
CA SER A 106 -10.08 -2.53 -15.62
C SER A 106 -9.06 -1.67 -14.87
N ARG A 107 -8.79 -0.48 -15.43
CA ARG A 107 -7.92 0.50 -14.78
C ARG A 107 -8.38 0.84 -13.37
N GLN A 108 -9.67 1.06 -13.15
CA GLN A 108 -10.19 1.41 -11.83
C GLN A 108 -9.93 0.30 -10.82
N VAL A 109 -10.16 -0.96 -11.19
CA VAL A 109 -9.86 -2.13 -10.35
C VAL A 109 -8.36 -2.20 -10.03
N THR A 110 -7.49 -1.91 -11.01
CA THR A 110 -6.03 -1.85 -10.80
C THR A 110 -5.64 -0.76 -9.81
N LEU A 111 -6.19 0.45 -9.94
CA LEU A 111 -5.91 1.57 -9.03
C LEU A 111 -6.39 1.27 -7.61
N ASP A 112 -7.59 0.73 -7.46
CA ASP A 112 -8.16 0.36 -6.15
C ASP A 112 -7.37 -0.77 -5.49
N TYR A 113 -6.91 -1.74 -6.27
CA TYR A 113 -6.03 -2.81 -5.82
C TYR A 113 -4.69 -2.26 -5.31
N CYS A 114 -4.01 -1.43 -6.11
CA CYS A 114 -2.74 -0.80 -5.73
C CYS A 114 -2.89 0.06 -4.48
N ARG A 115 -3.96 0.85 -4.38
CA ARG A 115 -4.26 1.67 -3.20
C ARG A 115 -4.40 0.80 -1.95
N THR A 116 -5.16 -0.28 -2.03
CA THR A 116 -5.36 -1.21 -0.91
C THR A 116 -4.05 -1.88 -0.50
N MET A 117 -3.28 -2.37 -1.48
CA MET A 117 -1.98 -3.02 -1.26
C MET A 117 -0.97 -2.09 -0.60
N MET A 118 -0.97 -0.80 -0.97
CA MET A 118 -0.02 0.20 -0.45
C MET A 118 -0.46 0.87 0.85
N ALA A 119 -1.68 0.61 1.32
CA ALA A 119 -2.22 1.27 2.52
C ALA A 119 -1.33 1.05 3.75
N GLY A 120 -1.01 2.15 4.46
CA GLY A 120 -0.29 2.16 5.74
C GLY A 120 1.21 1.83 5.65
N TYR A 121 1.84 1.77 4.49
CA TYR A 121 3.29 1.77 4.40
C TYR A 121 3.83 3.18 4.69
N ARG A 122 4.76 3.28 5.67
CA ARG A 122 5.40 4.53 6.11
C ARG A 122 6.70 4.84 5.39
N ARG A 123 7.24 3.87 4.66
CA ARG A 123 8.42 4.00 3.81
C ARG A 123 8.03 3.71 2.38
N GLU A 124 8.77 4.23 1.45
CA GLU A 124 8.60 3.88 0.05
C GLU A 124 8.75 2.37 -0.14
N GLN A 125 7.81 1.79 -0.83
CA GLN A 125 7.79 0.38 -1.21
C GLN A 125 7.57 0.31 -2.70
N PHE A 126 8.33 -0.55 -3.37
CA PHE A 126 8.11 -0.82 -4.77
C PHE A 126 7.75 -2.29 -4.98
N TYR A 127 6.68 -2.51 -5.70
CA TYR A 127 6.13 -3.82 -6.02
C TYR A 127 5.98 -4.05 -7.51
N VAL A 128 6.14 -5.31 -7.89
CA VAL A 128 5.78 -5.83 -9.21
C VAL A 128 4.60 -6.77 -9.02
N ILE A 129 3.47 -6.44 -9.64
CA ILE A 129 2.27 -7.26 -9.68
C ILE A 129 2.35 -8.07 -10.97
N CYS A 130 2.57 -9.37 -10.85
CA CYS A 130 2.71 -10.29 -11.97
C CYS A 130 1.36 -10.85 -12.39
N LEU A 131 1.05 -10.81 -13.69
CA LEU A 131 -0.25 -11.17 -14.24
C LEU A 131 -0.13 -12.23 -15.33
N THR A 132 -1.16 -13.07 -15.41
CA THR A 132 -1.42 -13.95 -16.55
C THR A 132 -1.91 -13.18 -17.77
N ALA A 133 -2.04 -13.83 -18.91
CA ALA A 133 -2.55 -13.22 -20.15
C ALA A 133 -3.99 -12.72 -20.05
N ASP A 134 -4.81 -13.30 -19.17
CA ASP A 134 -6.19 -12.88 -18.93
C ASP A 134 -6.33 -11.80 -17.84
N GLY A 135 -5.20 -11.30 -17.29
CA GLY A 135 -5.15 -10.25 -16.27
C GLY A 135 -5.33 -10.75 -14.84
N SER A 136 -5.33 -12.08 -14.61
CA SER A 136 -5.37 -12.64 -13.24
C SER A 136 -4.02 -12.44 -12.54
N ILE A 137 -4.05 -12.11 -11.25
CA ILE A 137 -2.85 -11.91 -10.45
C ILE A 137 -2.20 -13.26 -10.15
N ILE A 138 -0.94 -13.40 -10.54
CA ILE A 138 -0.09 -14.55 -10.18
C ILE A 138 0.50 -14.34 -8.79
N CYS A 139 1.14 -13.17 -8.58
CA CYS A 139 1.73 -12.79 -7.30
C CYS A 139 2.09 -11.30 -7.26
N ASN A 140 2.27 -10.80 -6.04
CA ASN A 140 2.88 -9.50 -5.77
C ASN A 140 4.31 -9.71 -5.26
N ARG A 141 5.29 -9.07 -5.89
CA ARG A 141 6.68 -9.16 -5.48
C ARG A 141 7.18 -7.79 -5.02
N LYS A 142 7.54 -7.71 -3.75
CA LYS A 142 8.26 -6.55 -3.23
C LYS A 142 9.68 -6.55 -3.77
N VAL A 143 10.08 -5.45 -4.39
CA VAL A 143 11.41 -5.29 -5.01
C VAL A 143 12.33 -4.51 -4.09
N THR A 144 11.88 -3.38 -3.56
CA THR A 144 12.69 -2.55 -2.65
C THR A 144 11.86 -1.94 -1.52
N GLU A 145 12.59 -1.48 -0.50
CA GLU A 145 12.08 -0.66 0.60
C GLU A 145 13.05 0.51 0.83
N GLY A 146 12.53 1.75 0.86
CA GLY A 146 13.32 2.97 0.97
C GLY A 146 13.55 3.68 -0.36
N THR A 147 14.22 4.84 -0.33
CA THR A 147 14.44 5.69 -1.50
C THR A 147 15.07 4.95 -2.68
N LEU A 148 14.56 5.23 -3.88
CA LEU A 148 14.90 4.61 -5.18
C LEU A 148 16.35 4.83 -5.66
N SER A 149 17.27 5.27 -4.81
CA SER A 149 18.63 5.67 -5.20
C SER A 149 19.59 4.53 -5.63
N ALA A 150 19.11 3.26 -5.66
CA ALA A 150 19.92 2.12 -6.11
C ALA A 150 19.63 1.75 -7.57
N VAL A 151 20.00 2.63 -8.49
CA VAL A 151 19.71 2.58 -9.95
C VAL A 151 20.14 1.26 -10.64
N THR A 152 21.07 0.50 -10.11
CA THR A 152 21.63 -0.68 -10.81
C THR A 152 21.04 -2.04 -10.40
N ALA A 153 20.60 -2.21 -9.16
CA ALA A 153 20.05 -3.51 -8.70
C ALA A 153 18.55 -3.67 -9.00
N TYR A 154 17.86 -2.57 -9.14
CA TYR A 154 16.43 -2.48 -9.26
C TYR A 154 15.83 -3.12 -10.53
N PRO A 155 16.30 -2.79 -11.75
CA PRO A 155 15.78 -3.40 -12.97
C PRO A 155 15.95 -4.90 -13.02
N ARG A 156 17.06 -5.40 -12.48
CA ARG A 156 17.33 -6.84 -12.39
C ARG A 156 16.31 -7.54 -11.49
N LEU A 157 16.01 -7.00 -10.29
CA LEU A 157 15.07 -7.60 -9.35
C LEU A 157 13.64 -7.60 -9.91
N VAL A 158 13.24 -6.53 -10.63
CA VAL A 158 11.96 -6.43 -11.31
C VAL A 158 11.84 -7.51 -12.39
N LEU A 159 12.87 -7.66 -13.22
CA LEU A 159 12.93 -8.67 -14.28
C LEU A 159 12.92 -10.09 -13.70
N GLU A 160 13.73 -10.36 -12.69
CA GLU A 160 13.75 -11.65 -11.98
C GLU A 160 12.37 -12.00 -11.39
N ALA A 161 11.68 -11.02 -10.78
CA ALA A 161 10.34 -11.21 -10.22
C ALA A 161 9.35 -11.65 -11.30
N ALA A 162 9.34 -10.98 -12.45
CA ALA A 162 8.43 -11.27 -13.55
C ALA A 162 8.74 -12.61 -14.23
N LEU A 163 10.02 -12.90 -14.50
CA LEU A 163 10.46 -14.16 -15.13
C LEU A 163 10.18 -15.36 -14.22
N ASN A 164 10.56 -15.29 -12.94
CA ASN A 164 10.33 -16.37 -11.98
C ASN A 164 8.85 -16.66 -11.72
N SER A 165 7.98 -15.69 -11.98
CA SER A 165 6.54 -15.82 -11.86
C SER A 165 5.90 -16.28 -13.17
N ASN A 166 6.66 -16.44 -14.24
CA ASN A 166 6.17 -16.72 -15.60
C ASN A 166 5.06 -15.73 -16.02
N ALA A 167 5.27 -14.44 -15.71
CA ALA A 167 4.29 -13.40 -15.96
C ALA A 167 4.16 -13.12 -17.47
N HIS A 168 2.92 -12.96 -17.93
CA HIS A 168 2.62 -12.44 -19.27
C HIS A 168 2.73 -10.91 -19.30
N SER A 169 2.26 -10.27 -18.23
CA SER A 169 2.32 -8.83 -18.07
C SER A 169 2.52 -8.45 -16.60
N VAL A 170 2.90 -7.21 -16.37
CA VAL A 170 3.11 -6.68 -15.03
C VAL A 170 2.47 -5.30 -14.87
N VAL A 171 2.06 -5.00 -13.62
CA VAL A 171 1.79 -3.64 -13.16
C VAL A 171 2.86 -3.30 -12.12
N LEU A 172 3.55 -2.18 -12.34
CA LEU A 172 4.47 -1.62 -11.36
C LEU A 172 3.68 -0.77 -10.37
N CYS A 173 4.03 -0.81 -9.11
CA CYS A 173 3.34 -0.03 -8.10
C CYS A 173 4.30 0.43 -7.01
N HIS A 174 4.30 1.73 -6.67
CA HIS A 174 5.01 2.25 -5.51
C HIS A 174 4.19 3.31 -4.77
N ASN A 175 4.57 3.58 -3.53
CA ASN A 175 3.91 4.59 -2.72
C ASN A 175 4.86 5.76 -2.40
N HIS A 176 4.27 6.96 -2.27
CA HIS A 176 4.92 8.16 -1.74
C HIS A 176 4.36 8.49 -0.35
N PRO A 177 4.98 7.99 0.74
CA PRO A 177 4.49 8.24 2.09
C PRO A 177 4.55 9.74 2.43
N GLY A 178 3.39 10.32 2.79
CA GLY A 178 3.30 11.76 3.12
C GLY A 178 3.47 12.73 1.96
N GLY A 179 3.60 12.23 0.72
CA GLY A 179 3.74 13.01 -0.50
C GLY A 179 2.45 13.13 -1.31
N VAL A 180 2.62 13.41 -2.60
CA VAL A 180 1.55 13.45 -3.60
C VAL A 180 1.68 12.25 -4.54
N ALA A 181 0.54 11.80 -5.08
CA ALA A 181 0.52 10.72 -6.07
C ALA A 181 0.87 11.30 -7.47
N LEU A 182 2.13 11.69 -7.66
CA LEU A 182 2.67 12.16 -8.94
C LEU A 182 4.04 11.52 -9.12
N PRO A 183 4.40 11.07 -10.35
CA PRO A 183 5.73 10.52 -10.62
C PRO A 183 6.80 11.60 -10.54
N SER A 184 7.96 11.24 -10.03
CA SER A 184 9.18 12.01 -10.19
C SER A 184 9.78 11.79 -11.60
N GLU A 185 10.74 12.60 -12.01
CA GLU A 185 11.48 12.37 -13.26
C GLU A 185 12.21 11.01 -13.25
N ASP A 186 12.73 10.61 -12.11
CA ASP A 186 13.39 9.31 -11.92
C ASP A 186 12.39 8.15 -12.05
N ASP A 187 11.16 8.29 -11.57
CA ASP A 187 10.10 7.30 -11.75
C ASP A 187 9.78 7.10 -13.23
N VAL A 188 9.66 8.20 -13.97
CA VAL A 188 9.39 8.17 -15.42
C VAL A 188 10.54 7.50 -16.17
N CYS A 189 11.79 7.91 -15.91
CA CYS A 189 12.99 7.33 -16.53
C CYS A 189 13.12 5.83 -16.23
N THR A 190 12.96 5.45 -14.95
CA THR A 190 13.06 4.06 -14.51
C THR A 190 11.96 3.21 -15.14
N THR A 191 10.73 3.71 -15.19
CA THR A 191 9.60 2.99 -15.79
C THR A 191 9.83 2.72 -17.28
N ARG A 192 10.27 3.72 -18.03
CA ARG A 192 10.58 3.57 -19.47
C ARG A 192 11.71 2.60 -19.72
N TYR A 193 12.73 2.62 -18.87
CA TYR A 193 13.83 1.65 -18.95
C TYR A 193 13.34 0.23 -18.66
N LEU A 194 12.51 0.04 -17.63
CA LEU A 194 11.89 -1.25 -17.31
C LEU A 194 10.99 -1.75 -18.44
N GLN A 195 10.21 -0.88 -19.08
CA GLN A 195 9.41 -1.25 -20.25
C GLN A 195 10.28 -1.83 -21.36
N GLN A 196 11.38 -1.18 -21.72
CA GLN A 196 12.28 -1.66 -22.75
C GLN A 196 12.88 -3.03 -22.41
N LEU A 197 13.30 -3.24 -21.16
CA LEU A 197 13.86 -4.52 -20.70
C LEU A 197 12.80 -5.64 -20.74
N MET A 198 11.61 -5.37 -20.25
CA MET A 198 10.51 -6.34 -20.17
C MET A 198 10.02 -6.75 -21.57
N GLU A 199 9.84 -5.79 -22.45
CA GLU A 199 9.43 -6.02 -23.83
C GLU A 199 10.46 -6.90 -24.58
N GLY A 200 11.75 -6.70 -24.29
CA GLY A 200 12.84 -7.49 -24.85
C GLY A 200 12.75 -9.00 -24.51
N VAL A 201 12.02 -9.36 -23.47
CA VAL A 201 11.77 -10.74 -23.04
C VAL A 201 10.30 -11.16 -23.18
N GLY A 202 9.49 -10.34 -23.88
CA GLY A 202 8.09 -10.65 -24.16
C GLY A 202 7.12 -10.40 -22.99
N ILE A 203 7.50 -9.60 -21.99
CA ILE A 203 6.64 -9.24 -20.86
C ILE A 203 6.15 -7.80 -21.02
N ILE A 204 4.83 -7.58 -20.89
CA ILE A 204 4.21 -6.28 -21.11
C ILE A 204 4.10 -5.53 -19.77
N VAL A 205 4.58 -4.28 -19.71
CA VAL A 205 4.28 -3.37 -18.60
C VAL A 205 2.97 -2.65 -18.91
N LEU A 206 1.90 -3.01 -18.20
CA LEU A 206 0.56 -2.46 -18.41
C LEU A 206 0.39 -1.08 -17.80
N ASP A 207 0.96 -0.85 -16.64
CA ASP A 207 0.88 0.44 -15.94
C ASP A 207 2.00 0.56 -14.90
N HIS A 208 2.27 1.79 -14.48
CA HIS A 208 2.96 2.11 -13.24
C HIS A 208 2.07 3.01 -12.39
N VAL A 209 1.63 2.49 -11.26
CA VAL A 209 0.70 3.16 -10.34
C VAL A 209 1.46 3.73 -9.15
N ILE A 210 1.34 5.03 -8.94
CA ILE A 210 1.87 5.73 -7.76
C ILE A 210 0.73 5.95 -6.76
N VAL A 211 0.95 5.62 -5.49
CA VAL A 211 -0.03 5.73 -4.42
C VAL A 211 0.46 6.69 -3.34
N ALA A 212 -0.37 7.68 -2.97
CA ALA A 212 -0.11 8.57 -1.84
C ALA A 212 -1.39 8.73 -1.00
N GLY A 213 -1.42 8.10 0.17
CA GLY A 213 -2.63 8.00 0.99
C GLY A 213 -3.78 7.39 0.20
N ASN A 214 -4.88 8.12 0.03
CA ASN A 214 -6.04 7.70 -0.75
C ASN A 214 -5.98 8.07 -2.23
N GLN A 215 -4.92 8.74 -2.68
CA GLN A 215 -4.74 9.16 -4.06
C GLN A 215 -3.93 8.14 -4.85
N THR A 216 -4.27 7.98 -6.12
CA THR A 216 -3.55 7.12 -7.06
C THR A 216 -3.29 7.87 -8.36
N TYR A 217 -2.17 7.57 -8.99
CA TYR A 217 -1.78 8.09 -10.30
C TYR A 217 -1.39 6.93 -11.21
N SER A 218 -1.91 6.89 -12.42
CA SER A 218 -1.60 5.89 -13.44
C SER A 218 -0.76 6.55 -14.52
N MET A 219 0.47 6.13 -14.70
CA MET A 219 1.35 6.63 -15.75
C MET A 219 0.83 6.26 -17.16
N ALA A 220 0.21 5.09 -17.30
CA ALA A 220 -0.44 4.70 -18.56
C ALA A 220 -1.59 5.64 -18.94
N GLN A 221 -2.40 6.07 -17.96
CA GLN A 221 -3.50 7.02 -18.20
C GLN A 221 -3.02 8.38 -18.69
N HIS A 222 -1.86 8.81 -18.21
CA HIS A 222 -1.28 10.12 -18.55
C HIS A 222 -0.35 10.09 -19.77
N GLY A 223 -0.23 8.91 -20.43
CA GLY A 223 0.59 8.76 -21.64
C GLY A 223 2.10 8.84 -21.39
N GLU A 224 2.53 8.50 -20.17
CA GLU A 224 3.95 8.56 -19.78
C GLU A 224 4.70 7.26 -20.07
N LEU A 225 3.96 6.18 -20.35
CA LEU A 225 4.54 4.93 -20.84
C LEU A 225 4.94 5.08 -22.32
N LEU A 226 6.00 4.38 -22.71
CA LEU A 226 6.41 4.31 -24.09
C LEU A 226 5.38 3.56 -24.95
N HIS A 227 5.12 4.05 -26.12
CA HIS A 227 4.31 3.32 -27.10
C HIS A 227 5.11 2.12 -27.66
N PRO A 228 4.51 0.96 -27.95
CA PRO A 228 5.23 -0.22 -28.48
C PRO A 228 6.12 0.07 -29.69
N SER A 229 5.72 1.00 -30.57
CA SER A 229 6.54 1.42 -31.70
C SER A 229 7.81 2.19 -31.30
N GLU A 230 7.80 2.91 -30.17
CA GLU A 230 8.97 3.62 -29.63
C GLU A 230 9.94 2.65 -29.00
N ILE A 231 9.43 1.65 -28.29
CA ILE A 231 10.23 0.57 -27.70
C ILE A 231 10.95 -0.20 -28.81
N MET A 232 10.23 -0.62 -29.84
CA MET A 232 10.80 -1.32 -30.99
C MET A 232 11.91 -0.50 -31.67
N ARG A 233 11.70 0.81 -31.87
CA ARG A 233 12.72 1.71 -32.44
C ARG A 233 13.97 1.81 -31.54
N ALA A 234 13.77 1.91 -30.21
CA ALA A 234 14.86 1.98 -29.26
C ALA A 234 15.70 0.69 -29.24
N MET A 235 15.04 -0.48 -29.33
CA MET A 235 15.71 -1.79 -29.39
C MET A 235 16.55 -1.94 -30.68
N VAL A 236 16.00 -1.57 -31.83
CA VAL A 236 16.73 -1.60 -33.11
C VAL A 236 17.94 -0.66 -33.08
N ALA A 237 17.77 0.57 -32.60
CA ALA A 237 18.87 1.53 -32.48
C ALA A 237 19.94 1.07 -31.48
N ALA A 238 19.59 0.32 -30.45
CA ALA A 238 20.57 -0.26 -29.51
C ALA A 238 21.36 -1.42 -30.14
N ALA A 239 20.69 -2.25 -30.97
CA ALA A 239 21.32 -3.37 -31.68
C ALA A 239 22.27 -2.92 -32.78
N GLU A 240 22.06 -1.73 -33.39
CA GLU A 240 22.88 -1.15 -34.42
C GLU A 240 24.15 -0.39 -33.90
N LYS A 241 24.23 -0.17 -32.59
CA LYS A 241 25.43 0.46 -32.00
C LYS A 241 26.59 -0.54 -32.00
N PRO A 242 27.72 -0.23 -32.69
CA PRO A 242 28.88 -1.11 -32.69
C PRO A 242 29.40 -1.26 -31.24
N LEU A 243 29.70 -2.50 -30.86
CA LEU A 243 30.38 -2.81 -29.61
C LEU A 243 31.66 -1.98 -29.55
N ARG A 244 31.72 -0.98 -28.67
CA ARG A 244 32.97 -0.28 -28.39
C ARG A 244 33.93 -1.31 -27.82
N LYS A 245 35.01 -1.55 -28.59
CA LYS A 245 36.17 -2.36 -28.18
C LYS A 245 36.88 -1.73 -26.99
#